data_6dda9939e213540a4fa2013efcf8093d
#
_entry.id   6dda9939e213540a4fa2013efcf8093d
#
_cell.length_a   1.000
_cell.length_b   1.000
_cell.length_c   1.000
_cell.angle_alpha   90.00
_cell.angle_beta   90.00
_cell.angle_gamma   90.00
#
_symmetry.space_group_name_H-M   'P 1'
#
loop_
_entity.id
_entity.type
_entity.pdbx_description
1 polymer ?
#
loop_
_entity_poly.entity_id
_entity_poly.type
_entity_poly.pdbx_seq_one_letter_code
_entity_poly.pdbx_strand_id
1 'polypeptide(L)'
;MKSSDYLISTVKEAPNDAKIISHQLMIRAGLISKLASGLYSYLPIGLKIIQKVEKIIREEMNRSMALELLMPVAQPAELWQESKRWEEYGPELLRFQDRHERDFCMGPTHEEVITNIAKQYIRSYKQLPINFYQIQTKFRDEIRPRFGVMRSREFIMKDAYSFHIDEESLGETYQVMHQTYCNIFDRLGLDYRPVLADSGAIGGDSSHEFHVLAESGEDAICFSDSSDYAANIERAETLPQGDPDAPAEELKIVKTPNVKTINDVCSLLNLKPESSIKTLVVVGEEDNLVALVLRGDHELNEVKASKIEGIKQPLQMADEDEVVKQLGCNFGSIGVVNLDIPIFVDYAAACLSDFVCGANENDKHYTGVNWERDVKQITSCDLRNIVAGDPSPDGQGFIEIKRGIEVGHIFQLGTKYSDSMSANVIGEDGRAVNMNMGCYGIGVTRIIAASIEQNHDDRGIIFPIAIAPFELVIVPINYNKSSRVRELADQLYNDCQKNNIDVLLDDRKERPGIMFADSELLGIPHRFVISDTHADNGKIEYKSRAQSEKDEIDFNDAVSFIIEKLS
;
A
#
# COMPACT_ATOMS: atom_id res chain seq x y z
N MET A 1 17.21 20.42 -21.94
CA MET A 1 16.41 21.55 -21.39
C MET A 1 17.34 22.56 -20.75
N LYS A 2 17.10 23.89 -20.89
CA LYS A 2 17.84 24.94 -20.15
C LYS A 2 17.04 25.40 -18.95
N SER A 3 17.71 25.65 -17.82
CA SER A 3 17.04 26.09 -16.59
C SER A 3 16.38 27.47 -16.71
N SER A 4 16.91 28.35 -17.59
CA SER A 4 16.30 29.65 -17.90
C SER A 4 14.93 29.54 -18.57
N ASP A 5 14.67 28.42 -19.27
CA ASP A 5 13.45 28.16 -20.03
C ASP A 5 12.52 27.17 -19.32
N TYR A 6 12.84 26.80 -18.08
CA TYR A 6 12.12 25.79 -17.33
C TYR A 6 11.78 26.24 -15.90
N LEU A 7 10.59 25.94 -15.42
CA LEU A 7 10.17 26.30 -14.06
C LEU A 7 10.84 25.36 -13.05
N ILE A 8 11.90 25.84 -12.40
CA ILE A 8 12.53 25.20 -11.24
C ILE A 8 12.15 26.04 -10.01
N SER A 9 11.25 25.52 -9.18
CA SER A 9 10.67 26.24 -8.03
C SER A 9 11.03 25.56 -6.70
N THR A 10 12.34 25.43 -6.47
CA THR A 10 12.84 24.87 -5.21
C THR A 10 12.62 25.83 -4.04
N VAL A 11 12.31 25.29 -2.86
CA VAL A 11 12.19 26.05 -1.62
C VAL A 11 13.02 25.42 -0.50
N LYS A 12 13.48 26.27 0.45
CA LYS A 12 14.35 25.80 1.53
C LYS A 12 13.62 24.97 2.58
N GLU A 13 12.39 25.36 2.90
CA GLU A 13 11.61 24.79 4.00
C GLU A 13 10.32 24.17 3.47
N ALA A 14 9.89 23.08 4.07
CA ALA A 14 8.59 22.49 3.84
C ALA A 14 7.54 23.08 4.80
N PRO A 15 6.24 23.10 4.43
CA PRO A 15 5.18 23.47 5.34
C PRO A 15 5.11 22.56 6.56
N ASN A 16 4.65 23.08 7.70
CA ASN A 16 4.55 22.35 8.97
C ASN A 16 3.62 21.13 8.94
N ASP A 17 2.71 21.05 7.99
CA ASP A 17 1.80 19.92 7.77
C ASP A 17 2.42 18.79 6.94
N ALA A 18 3.57 19.01 6.31
CA ALA A 18 4.33 17.94 5.66
C ALA A 18 5.12 17.13 6.71
N LYS A 19 4.56 15.97 7.11
CA LYS A 19 5.11 15.17 8.21
C LYS A 19 6.15 14.15 7.78
N ILE A 20 5.96 13.51 6.62
CA ILE A 20 6.86 12.49 6.08
C ILE A 20 7.82 13.10 5.08
N ILE A 21 8.93 12.40 4.87
CA ILE A 21 10.06 12.94 4.10
C ILE A 21 9.71 13.12 2.61
N SER A 22 8.97 12.20 2.02
CA SER A 22 8.54 12.33 0.61
C SER A 22 7.69 13.58 0.39
N HIS A 23 6.72 13.85 1.28
CA HIS A 23 5.88 15.04 1.19
C HIS A 23 6.70 16.32 1.30
N GLN A 24 7.66 16.36 2.25
CA GLN A 24 8.56 17.50 2.44
C GLN A 24 9.43 17.72 1.19
N LEU A 25 10.07 16.67 0.69
CA LEU A 25 10.98 16.77 -0.45
C LEU A 25 10.25 17.07 -1.76
N MET A 26 9.07 16.50 -1.98
CA MET A 26 8.26 16.81 -3.18
C MET A 26 7.87 18.29 -3.25
N ILE A 27 7.51 18.90 -2.11
CA ILE A 27 7.22 20.35 -2.05
C ILE A 27 8.50 21.14 -2.21
N ARG A 28 9.57 20.82 -1.46
CA ARG A 28 10.84 21.54 -1.50
C ARG A 28 11.49 21.51 -2.89
N ALA A 29 11.43 20.38 -3.57
CA ALA A 29 11.94 20.20 -4.93
C ALA A 29 11.02 20.81 -6.01
N GLY A 30 9.86 21.37 -5.65
CA GLY A 30 8.92 21.92 -6.62
C GLY A 30 8.32 20.86 -7.56
N LEU A 31 8.10 19.63 -7.07
CA LEU A 31 7.42 18.58 -7.82
C LEU A 31 5.91 18.75 -7.76
N ILE A 32 5.41 19.17 -6.61
CA ILE A 32 3.97 19.38 -6.33
C ILE A 32 3.71 20.73 -5.68
N SER A 33 2.48 21.21 -5.87
CA SER A 33 1.92 22.35 -5.15
C SER A 33 0.56 21.98 -4.57
N LYS A 34 0.37 22.21 -3.27
CA LYS A 34 -0.89 21.91 -2.59
C LYS A 34 -1.96 22.92 -2.99
N LEU A 35 -3.09 22.43 -3.52
CA LEU A 35 -4.27 23.26 -3.83
C LEU A 35 -5.24 23.27 -2.63
N ALA A 36 -5.54 22.10 -2.09
CA ALA A 36 -6.39 21.90 -0.93
C ALA A 36 -5.97 20.62 -0.19
N SER A 37 -6.65 20.26 0.90
CA SER A 37 -6.37 18.99 1.60
C SER A 37 -6.59 17.80 0.69
N GLY A 38 -5.54 17.03 0.44
CA GLY A 38 -5.56 15.87 -0.46
C GLY A 38 -5.63 16.19 -1.95
N LEU A 39 -5.49 17.47 -2.36
CA LEU A 39 -5.47 17.88 -3.76
C LEU A 39 -4.16 18.61 -4.09
N TYR A 40 -3.44 18.10 -5.09
CA TYR A 40 -2.14 18.60 -5.48
C TYR A 40 -2.06 18.86 -6.99
N SER A 41 -1.42 19.97 -7.36
CA SER A 41 -0.98 20.19 -8.74
C SER A 41 0.43 19.65 -8.91
N TYR A 42 0.66 18.88 -9.96
CA TYR A 42 2.01 18.44 -10.33
C TYR A 42 2.65 19.51 -11.21
N LEU A 43 3.77 20.07 -10.73
CA LEU A 43 4.54 21.06 -11.46
C LEU A 43 5.36 20.39 -12.59
N PRO A 44 5.97 21.14 -13.53
CA PRO A 44 6.61 20.56 -14.71
C PRO A 44 7.60 19.43 -14.42
N ILE A 45 8.39 19.52 -13.34
CA ILE A 45 9.34 18.47 -12.94
C ILE A 45 8.58 17.25 -12.42
N GLY A 46 7.56 17.44 -11.56
CA GLY A 46 6.74 16.35 -11.05
C GLY A 46 5.98 15.62 -12.15
N LEU A 47 5.41 16.36 -13.11
CA LEU A 47 4.75 15.77 -14.27
C LEU A 47 5.71 14.94 -15.15
N LYS A 48 6.94 15.43 -15.33
CA LYS A 48 7.97 14.70 -16.10
C LYS A 48 8.29 13.35 -15.45
N ILE A 49 8.37 13.29 -14.12
CA ILE A 49 8.58 12.03 -13.38
C ILE A 49 7.38 11.10 -13.56
N ILE A 50 6.14 11.61 -13.43
CA ILE A 50 4.91 10.83 -13.68
C ILE A 50 4.97 10.20 -15.06
N GLN A 51 5.29 10.97 -16.10
CA GLN A 51 5.36 10.49 -17.49
C GLN A 51 6.40 9.37 -17.68
N LYS A 52 7.54 9.43 -16.97
CA LYS A 52 8.55 8.35 -16.99
C LYS A 52 8.01 7.08 -16.32
N VAL A 53 7.34 7.20 -15.18
CA VAL A 53 6.69 6.06 -14.51
C VAL A 53 5.60 5.46 -15.41
N GLU A 54 4.73 6.28 -15.97
CA GLU A 54 3.67 5.85 -16.89
C GLU A 54 4.23 5.13 -18.13
N LYS A 55 5.36 5.61 -18.66
CA LYS A 55 6.03 4.99 -19.81
C LYS A 55 6.46 3.55 -19.48
N ILE A 56 7.12 3.34 -18.35
CA ILE A 56 7.56 2.01 -17.91
C ILE A 56 6.34 1.09 -17.72
N ILE A 57 5.29 1.59 -17.10
CA ILE A 57 4.05 0.82 -16.89
C ILE A 57 3.43 0.43 -18.24
N ARG A 58 3.29 1.36 -19.20
CA ARG A 58 2.75 1.05 -20.55
C ARG A 58 3.57 0.00 -21.27
N GLU A 59 4.89 0.11 -21.22
CA GLU A 59 5.77 -0.85 -21.88
C GLU A 59 5.58 -2.27 -21.34
N GLU A 60 5.50 -2.46 -20.02
CA GLU A 60 5.28 -3.79 -19.41
C GLU A 60 3.85 -4.29 -19.61
N MET A 61 2.84 -3.42 -19.51
CA MET A 61 1.45 -3.80 -19.80
C MET A 61 1.27 -4.25 -21.25
N ASN A 62 1.90 -3.54 -22.20
CA ASN A 62 1.87 -3.93 -23.61
C ASN A 62 2.62 -5.26 -23.86
N ARG A 63 3.73 -5.52 -23.15
CA ARG A 63 4.42 -6.82 -23.20
C ARG A 63 3.56 -7.97 -22.71
N SER A 64 2.70 -7.73 -21.72
CA SER A 64 1.72 -8.70 -21.24
C SER A 64 0.48 -8.82 -22.13
N MET A 65 0.49 -8.20 -23.33
CA MET A 65 -0.61 -8.19 -24.31
C MET A 65 -1.90 -7.51 -23.82
N ALA A 66 -1.83 -6.67 -22.78
CA ALA A 66 -2.96 -5.86 -22.34
C ALA A 66 -3.23 -4.70 -23.31
N LEU A 67 -4.49 -4.34 -23.48
CA LEU A 67 -4.97 -3.33 -24.41
C LEU A 67 -5.28 -2.01 -23.70
N GLU A 68 -4.64 -0.92 -24.08
CA GLU A 68 -4.91 0.40 -23.50
C GLU A 68 -6.23 0.97 -24.01
N LEU A 69 -7.05 1.50 -23.10
CA LEU A 69 -8.25 2.27 -23.37
C LEU A 69 -8.35 3.46 -22.41
N LEU A 70 -9.35 4.31 -22.56
CA LEU A 70 -9.61 5.42 -21.64
C LEU A 70 -11.10 5.54 -21.35
N MET A 71 -11.46 5.46 -20.08
CA MET A 71 -12.84 5.53 -19.59
C MET A 71 -13.12 6.89 -18.91
N PRO A 72 -14.38 7.34 -18.85
CA PRO A 72 -14.73 8.58 -18.15
C PRO A 72 -14.47 8.51 -16.65
N VAL A 73 -14.05 9.63 -16.04
CA VAL A 73 -13.95 9.75 -14.56
C VAL A 73 -15.33 9.90 -13.92
N ALA A 74 -16.22 10.73 -14.53
CA ALA A 74 -17.60 10.85 -14.07
C ALA A 74 -18.41 9.64 -14.56
N GLN A 75 -19.04 8.94 -13.62
CA GLN A 75 -19.74 7.67 -13.87
C GLN A 75 -21.22 7.78 -13.46
N PRO A 76 -22.15 7.26 -14.26
CA PRO A 76 -23.57 7.27 -13.93
C PRO A 76 -23.87 6.31 -12.77
N ALA A 77 -24.78 6.72 -11.88
CA ALA A 77 -25.17 5.95 -10.70
C ALA A 77 -25.75 4.57 -11.03
N GLU A 78 -26.42 4.45 -12.19
CA GLU A 78 -27.09 3.22 -12.61
C GLU A 78 -26.12 2.02 -12.67
N LEU A 79 -24.88 2.21 -13.13
CA LEU A 79 -23.87 1.15 -13.16
C LEU A 79 -23.49 0.68 -11.75
N TRP A 80 -23.33 1.63 -10.82
CA TRP A 80 -23.02 1.35 -9.43
C TRP A 80 -24.18 0.73 -8.66
N GLN A 81 -25.42 1.07 -9.02
CA GLN A 81 -26.63 0.44 -8.50
C GLN A 81 -26.77 -1.00 -9.02
N GLU A 82 -26.46 -1.24 -10.31
CA GLU A 82 -26.47 -2.58 -10.92
C GLU A 82 -25.47 -3.51 -10.22
N SER A 83 -24.27 -3.03 -9.87
CA SER A 83 -23.26 -3.78 -9.09
C SER A 83 -23.57 -3.86 -7.59
N LYS A 84 -24.57 -3.13 -7.09
CA LYS A 84 -24.96 -2.93 -5.68
C LYS A 84 -23.94 -2.12 -4.87
N ARG A 85 -22.85 -1.64 -5.46
CA ARG A 85 -21.81 -0.88 -4.76
C ARG A 85 -22.15 0.58 -4.51
N TRP A 86 -23.25 1.09 -5.07
CA TRP A 86 -23.70 2.47 -4.80
C TRP A 86 -23.85 2.76 -3.30
N GLU A 87 -24.40 1.82 -2.53
CA GLU A 87 -24.54 1.94 -1.08
C GLU A 87 -23.35 1.33 -0.34
N GLU A 88 -22.84 0.19 -0.79
CA GLU A 88 -21.78 -0.57 -0.11
C GLU A 88 -20.44 0.16 -0.06
N TYR A 89 -20.12 0.98 -1.08
CA TYR A 89 -18.82 1.69 -1.14
C TYR A 89 -18.66 2.74 -0.03
N GLY A 90 -19.77 3.22 0.51
CA GLY A 90 -19.76 4.16 1.62
C GLY A 90 -19.46 5.61 1.22
N PRO A 91 -19.00 6.43 2.22
CA PRO A 91 -18.88 7.88 2.06
C PRO A 91 -17.71 8.34 1.19
N GLU A 92 -16.73 7.48 0.92
CA GLU A 92 -15.61 7.80 0.03
C GLU A 92 -16.02 7.92 -1.45
N LEU A 93 -17.20 7.42 -1.82
CA LEU A 93 -17.79 7.63 -3.13
C LEU A 93 -18.38 9.05 -3.22
N LEU A 94 -17.68 9.96 -3.88
CA LEU A 94 -18.18 11.32 -4.08
C LEU A 94 -19.33 11.32 -5.09
N ARG A 95 -20.54 11.51 -4.60
CA ARG A 95 -21.77 11.55 -5.38
C ARG A 95 -22.17 12.99 -5.71
N PHE A 96 -22.72 13.22 -6.89
CA PHE A 96 -23.24 14.50 -7.32
C PHE A 96 -24.36 14.34 -8.36
N GLN A 97 -25.07 15.41 -8.64
CA GLN A 97 -26.09 15.42 -9.68
C GLN A 97 -25.67 16.30 -10.85
N ASP A 98 -26.03 15.89 -12.07
CA ASP A 98 -25.90 16.76 -13.24
C ASP A 98 -27.05 17.80 -13.28
N ARG A 99 -27.02 18.71 -14.27
CA ARG A 99 -28.04 19.75 -14.41
C ARG A 99 -29.45 19.23 -14.73
N HIS A 100 -29.59 17.93 -15.00
CA HIS A 100 -30.85 17.23 -15.23
C HIS A 100 -31.26 16.37 -14.04
N GLU A 101 -30.66 16.61 -12.86
CA GLU A 101 -30.95 15.89 -11.61
C GLU A 101 -30.68 14.38 -11.69
N ARG A 102 -29.78 13.95 -12.59
CA ARG A 102 -29.33 12.55 -12.67
C ARG A 102 -28.14 12.35 -11.75
N ASP A 103 -28.17 11.25 -11.01
CA ASP A 103 -27.09 10.90 -10.08
C ASP A 103 -25.85 10.37 -10.80
N PHE A 104 -24.70 10.87 -10.37
CA PHE A 104 -23.37 10.48 -10.83
C PHE A 104 -22.42 10.34 -9.64
N CYS A 105 -21.27 9.71 -9.87
CA CYS A 105 -20.13 9.77 -8.95
C CYS A 105 -18.83 10.11 -9.69
N MET A 106 -17.87 10.61 -8.93
CA MET A 106 -16.48 10.62 -9.36
C MET A 106 -15.88 9.24 -9.15
N GLY A 107 -15.38 8.61 -10.20
CA GLY A 107 -14.91 7.22 -10.19
C GLY A 107 -13.70 7.00 -9.27
N PRO A 108 -13.85 6.27 -8.15
CA PRO A 108 -12.73 5.82 -7.33
C PRO A 108 -12.02 4.61 -7.95
N THR A 109 -12.71 3.92 -8.85
CA THR A 109 -12.31 2.73 -9.60
C THR A 109 -13.25 2.55 -10.80
N HIS A 110 -13.06 1.56 -11.68
CA HIS A 110 -13.80 1.45 -12.93
C HIS A 110 -14.32 0.03 -13.24
N GLU A 111 -14.50 -0.85 -12.27
CA GLU A 111 -15.05 -2.19 -12.47
C GLU A 111 -16.39 -2.15 -13.19
N GLU A 112 -17.28 -1.27 -12.77
CA GLU A 112 -18.61 -1.13 -13.36
C GLU A 112 -18.57 -0.69 -14.83
N VAL A 113 -17.72 0.31 -15.12
CA VAL A 113 -17.63 0.85 -16.48
C VAL A 113 -17.02 -0.16 -17.44
N ILE A 114 -15.95 -0.85 -17.02
CA ILE A 114 -15.29 -1.84 -17.89
C ILE A 114 -16.14 -3.09 -18.07
N THR A 115 -16.89 -3.50 -17.04
CA THR A 115 -17.84 -4.62 -17.15
C THR A 115 -18.96 -4.29 -18.14
N ASN A 116 -19.45 -3.04 -18.13
CA ASN A 116 -20.42 -2.58 -19.13
C ASN A 116 -19.84 -2.57 -20.56
N ILE A 117 -18.57 -2.18 -20.73
CA ILE A 117 -17.88 -2.27 -22.03
C ILE A 117 -17.74 -3.73 -22.46
N ALA A 118 -17.29 -4.61 -21.59
CA ALA A 118 -17.15 -6.04 -21.88
C ALA A 118 -18.50 -6.66 -22.28
N LYS A 119 -19.57 -6.41 -21.54
CA LYS A 119 -20.94 -6.82 -21.84
C LYS A 119 -21.42 -6.39 -23.23
N GLN A 120 -21.00 -5.21 -23.69
CA GLN A 120 -21.40 -4.68 -25.01
C GLN A 120 -20.60 -5.26 -26.18
N TYR A 121 -19.30 -5.50 -26.00
CA TYR A 121 -18.38 -5.78 -27.10
C TYR A 121 -17.83 -7.20 -27.14
N ILE A 122 -17.86 -7.95 -26.02
CA ILE A 122 -17.43 -9.34 -25.95
C ILE A 122 -18.67 -10.24 -26.02
N ARG A 123 -18.78 -11.04 -27.09
CA ARG A 123 -19.99 -11.85 -27.38
C ARG A 123 -19.74 -13.34 -27.36
N SER A 124 -18.49 -13.77 -27.49
CA SER A 124 -18.13 -15.17 -27.65
C SER A 124 -16.90 -15.51 -26.84
N TYR A 125 -16.85 -16.72 -26.30
CA TYR A 125 -15.68 -17.28 -25.63
C TYR A 125 -14.39 -17.18 -26.47
N LYS A 126 -14.49 -17.16 -27.80
CA LYS A 126 -13.34 -17.01 -28.71
C LYS A 126 -12.63 -15.67 -28.61
N GLN A 127 -13.24 -14.68 -27.98
CA GLN A 127 -12.63 -13.36 -27.72
C GLN A 127 -11.91 -13.31 -26.37
N LEU A 128 -11.99 -14.37 -25.57
CA LEU A 128 -11.38 -14.50 -24.27
C LEU A 128 -10.11 -15.40 -24.33
N PRO A 129 -9.11 -15.21 -23.44
CA PRO A 129 -9.05 -14.12 -22.46
C PRO A 129 -8.71 -12.77 -23.11
N ILE A 130 -9.15 -11.67 -22.47
CA ILE A 130 -8.80 -10.33 -22.87
C ILE A 130 -8.50 -9.48 -21.63
N ASN A 131 -7.49 -8.61 -21.70
CA ASN A 131 -7.08 -7.72 -20.63
C ASN A 131 -7.05 -6.27 -21.12
N PHE A 132 -7.83 -5.39 -20.48
CA PHE A 132 -7.85 -3.96 -20.77
C PHE A 132 -7.18 -3.20 -19.65
N TYR A 133 -6.50 -2.08 -19.95
CA TYR A 133 -5.97 -1.19 -18.93
C TYR A 133 -6.10 0.27 -19.32
N GLN A 134 -6.07 1.14 -18.32
CA GLN A 134 -5.96 2.58 -18.49
C GLN A 134 -4.97 3.17 -17.49
N ILE A 135 -4.49 4.38 -17.77
CA ILE A 135 -3.85 5.25 -16.79
C ILE A 135 -4.73 6.49 -16.67
N GLN A 136 -5.40 6.65 -15.54
CA GLN A 136 -6.47 7.62 -15.38
C GLN A 136 -6.51 8.17 -13.96
N THR A 137 -6.97 9.42 -13.84
CA THR A 137 -7.29 10.05 -12.55
C THR A 137 -8.43 9.33 -11.85
N LYS A 138 -8.27 9.10 -10.54
CA LYS A 138 -9.28 8.59 -9.62
C LYS A 138 -9.56 9.63 -8.56
N PHE A 139 -10.77 9.57 -8.01
CA PHE A 139 -11.16 10.41 -6.89
C PHE A 139 -11.78 9.55 -5.78
N ARG A 140 -11.21 9.65 -4.57
CA ARG A 140 -11.77 9.07 -3.34
C ARG A 140 -11.97 10.18 -2.33
N ASP A 141 -13.17 10.35 -1.81
CA ASP A 141 -13.48 11.39 -0.82
C ASP A 141 -12.94 11.02 0.56
N GLU A 142 -11.64 10.83 0.61
CA GLU A 142 -10.89 10.43 1.80
C GLU A 142 -11.15 11.41 2.95
N ILE A 143 -11.62 10.88 4.08
CA ILE A 143 -12.00 11.69 5.25
C ILE A 143 -10.79 12.37 5.90
N ARG A 144 -9.61 11.74 5.85
CA ARG A 144 -8.36 12.24 6.45
C ARG A 144 -7.18 12.09 5.49
N PRO A 145 -7.14 12.88 4.41
CA PRO A 145 -5.99 12.84 3.51
C PRO A 145 -4.72 13.24 4.27
N ARG A 146 -3.67 12.46 4.11
CA ARG A 146 -2.40 12.61 4.83
C ARG A 146 -1.24 12.12 3.98
N PHE A 147 -0.01 12.43 4.41
CA PHE A 147 1.22 11.97 3.75
C PHE A 147 1.37 12.43 2.29
N GLY A 148 0.91 13.65 1.97
CA GLY A 148 1.04 14.21 0.64
C GLY A 148 0.27 13.40 -0.40
N VAL A 149 0.95 12.99 -1.47
CA VAL A 149 0.36 12.22 -2.57
C VAL A 149 0.21 10.72 -2.28
N MET A 150 0.70 10.21 -1.15
CA MET A 150 0.51 8.81 -0.79
C MET A 150 -0.95 8.48 -0.45
N ARG A 151 -1.65 9.38 0.26
CA ARG A 151 -3.07 9.25 0.59
C ARG A 151 -3.80 10.54 0.27
N SER A 152 -3.85 10.87 -1.01
CA SER A 152 -4.56 12.02 -1.57
C SER A 152 -5.98 11.64 -2.00
N ARG A 153 -6.84 12.65 -2.15
CA ARG A 153 -8.22 12.46 -2.64
C ARG A 153 -8.27 12.27 -4.16
N GLU A 154 -7.40 12.96 -4.88
CA GLU A 154 -7.24 12.81 -6.32
C GLU A 154 -5.83 12.28 -6.63
N PHE A 155 -5.73 11.25 -7.47
CA PHE A 155 -4.49 10.58 -7.80
C PHE A 155 -4.57 9.88 -9.16
N ILE A 156 -3.41 9.57 -9.74
CA ILE A 156 -3.32 8.82 -10.99
C ILE A 156 -3.09 7.35 -10.67
N MET A 157 -3.92 6.48 -11.26
CA MET A 157 -3.83 5.04 -11.14
C MET A 157 -3.73 4.40 -12.52
N LYS A 158 -2.89 3.37 -12.67
CA LYS A 158 -3.05 2.37 -13.71
C LYS A 158 -3.99 1.32 -13.16
N ASP A 159 -5.12 1.14 -13.79
CA ASP A 159 -6.06 0.07 -13.49
C ASP A 159 -6.28 -0.80 -14.73
N ALA A 160 -6.21 -2.11 -14.52
CA ALA A 160 -6.41 -3.10 -15.57
C ALA A 160 -7.47 -4.12 -15.13
N TYR A 161 -8.16 -4.69 -16.12
CA TYR A 161 -9.28 -5.58 -15.93
C TYR A 161 -9.23 -6.67 -16.98
N SER A 162 -9.18 -7.92 -16.52
CA SER A 162 -9.20 -9.08 -17.42
C SER A 162 -10.52 -9.82 -17.37
N PHE A 163 -10.89 -10.45 -18.48
CA PHE A 163 -12.12 -11.22 -18.63
C PHE A 163 -11.78 -12.60 -19.17
N HIS A 164 -12.43 -13.64 -18.61
CA HIS A 164 -12.11 -15.04 -18.81
C HIS A 164 -13.37 -15.88 -18.90
N ILE A 165 -13.25 -17.05 -19.58
CA ILE A 165 -14.35 -18.01 -19.66
C ILE A 165 -14.50 -18.81 -18.35
N ASP A 166 -13.41 -19.01 -17.62
CA ASP A 166 -13.34 -19.81 -16.40
C ASP A 166 -12.25 -19.32 -15.43
N GLU A 167 -12.19 -19.94 -14.26
CA GLU A 167 -11.22 -19.62 -13.21
C GLU A 167 -9.78 -20.04 -13.56
N GLU A 168 -9.58 -21.11 -14.34
CA GLU A 168 -8.25 -21.56 -14.75
C GLU A 168 -7.58 -20.48 -15.61
N SER A 169 -8.28 -19.99 -16.63
CA SER A 169 -7.79 -18.89 -17.47
C SER A 169 -7.56 -17.58 -16.68
N LEU A 170 -8.41 -17.30 -15.68
CA LEU A 170 -8.20 -16.18 -14.76
C LEU A 170 -6.90 -16.37 -13.95
N GLY A 171 -6.67 -17.56 -13.41
CA GLY A 171 -5.46 -17.91 -12.68
C GLY A 171 -4.18 -17.74 -13.50
N GLU A 172 -4.18 -18.16 -14.77
CA GLU A 172 -3.05 -17.97 -15.68
C GLU A 172 -2.74 -16.47 -15.88
N THR A 173 -3.75 -15.66 -16.18
CA THR A 173 -3.57 -14.21 -16.38
C THR A 173 -3.15 -13.52 -15.08
N TYR A 174 -3.65 -13.97 -13.94
CA TYR A 174 -3.22 -13.47 -12.63
C TYR A 174 -1.71 -13.64 -12.41
N GLN A 175 -1.15 -14.81 -12.76
CA GLN A 175 0.29 -15.05 -12.67
C GLN A 175 1.09 -14.17 -13.65
N VAL A 176 0.58 -13.99 -14.88
CA VAL A 176 1.18 -13.05 -15.85
C VAL A 176 1.20 -11.63 -15.29
N MET A 177 0.10 -11.19 -14.67
CA MET A 177 0.02 -9.85 -14.09
C MET A 177 0.90 -9.70 -12.84
N HIS A 178 1.02 -10.73 -12.01
CA HIS A 178 1.96 -10.76 -10.89
C HIS A 178 3.40 -10.52 -11.39
N GLN A 179 3.85 -11.29 -12.38
CA GLN A 179 5.18 -11.12 -12.97
C GLN A 179 5.36 -9.76 -13.65
N THR A 180 4.31 -9.25 -14.34
CA THR A 180 4.32 -7.92 -14.97
C THR A 180 4.55 -6.83 -13.93
N TYR A 181 3.93 -6.93 -12.75
CA TYR A 181 4.12 -5.97 -11.66
C TYR A 181 5.54 -6.05 -11.10
N CYS A 182 6.07 -7.26 -10.90
CA CYS A 182 7.47 -7.43 -10.51
C CYS A 182 8.39 -6.72 -11.50
N ASN A 183 8.22 -6.95 -12.80
CA ASN A 183 9.03 -6.30 -13.84
C ASN A 183 8.90 -4.77 -13.81
N ILE A 184 7.70 -4.23 -13.56
CA ILE A 184 7.48 -2.79 -13.43
C ILE A 184 8.28 -2.23 -12.24
N PHE A 185 8.17 -2.83 -11.08
CA PHE A 185 8.81 -2.31 -9.86
C PHE A 185 10.33 -2.49 -9.87
N ASP A 186 10.83 -3.59 -10.46
CA ASP A 186 12.26 -3.81 -10.71
C ASP A 186 12.83 -2.70 -11.61
N ARG A 187 12.16 -2.40 -12.72
CA ARG A 187 12.56 -1.32 -13.64
C ARG A 187 12.48 0.07 -13.03
N LEU A 188 11.60 0.27 -12.07
CA LEU A 188 11.48 1.51 -11.30
C LEU A 188 12.56 1.62 -10.20
N GLY A 189 13.34 0.55 -9.96
CA GLY A 189 14.39 0.49 -8.95
C GLY A 189 13.87 0.52 -7.52
N LEU A 190 12.72 -0.11 -7.25
CA LEU A 190 12.11 -0.18 -5.93
C LEU A 190 12.51 -1.47 -5.19
N ASP A 191 12.78 -1.36 -3.90
CA ASP A 191 12.81 -2.52 -3.00
C ASP A 191 11.40 -2.79 -2.50
N TYR A 192 10.77 -3.84 -2.98
CA TYR A 192 9.37 -4.17 -2.71
C TYR A 192 9.20 -5.64 -2.34
N ARG A 193 8.03 -5.94 -1.76
CA ARG A 193 7.61 -7.33 -1.48
C ARG A 193 6.17 -7.54 -1.95
N PRO A 194 5.90 -8.56 -2.79
CA PRO A 194 4.56 -9.07 -2.98
C PRO A 194 4.11 -9.79 -1.72
N VAL A 195 2.91 -9.52 -1.24
CA VAL A 195 2.36 -10.14 -0.03
C VAL A 195 0.93 -10.61 -0.26
N LEU A 196 0.56 -11.72 0.35
CA LEU A 196 -0.83 -12.18 0.38
C LEU A 196 -1.68 -11.16 1.14
N ALA A 197 -2.83 -10.80 0.58
CA ALA A 197 -3.72 -9.79 1.11
C ALA A 197 -5.18 -10.25 1.17
N ASP A 198 -6.01 -9.53 1.93
CA ASP A 198 -7.45 -9.68 1.88
C ASP A 198 -8.03 -8.83 0.74
N SER A 199 -9.06 -9.35 0.06
CA SER A 199 -9.66 -8.66 -1.09
C SER A 199 -10.60 -7.50 -0.71
N GLY A 200 -10.99 -7.38 0.56
CA GLY A 200 -11.81 -6.30 1.09
C GLY A 200 -13.13 -6.09 0.32
N ALA A 201 -13.56 -4.84 0.20
CA ALA A 201 -14.81 -4.46 -0.48
C ALA A 201 -14.82 -4.72 -2.00
N ILE A 202 -13.65 -4.88 -2.64
CA ILE A 202 -13.54 -5.24 -4.04
C ILE A 202 -14.05 -6.68 -4.23
N GLY A 203 -13.73 -7.57 -3.28
CA GLY A 203 -14.14 -8.98 -3.26
C GLY A 203 -13.21 -9.87 -4.08
N GLY A 204 -13.50 -11.17 -4.09
CA GLY A 204 -12.68 -12.21 -4.70
C GLY A 204 -11.94 -13.06 -3.67
N ASP A 205 -11.38 -14.20 -4.12
CA ASP A 205 -10.85 -15.24 -3.22
C ASP A 205 -9.34 -15.16 -3.01
N SER A 206 -8.62 -14.45 -3.87
CA SER A 206 -7.16 -14.31 -3.79
C SER A 206 -6.71 -12.93 -4.23
N SER A 207 -5.81 -12.34 -3.47
CA SER A 207 -5.18 -11.08 -3.84
C SER A 207 -3.73 -10.99 -3.35
N HIS A 208 -2.91 -10.19 -4.07
CA HIS A 208 -1.56 -9.83 -3.65
C HIS A 208 -1.40 -8.31 -3.70
N GLU A 209 -0.88 -7.76 -2.62
CA GLU A 209 -0.39 -6.40 -2.55
C GLU A 209 1.11 -6.35 -2.83
N PHE A 210 1.56 -5.26 -3.44
CA PHE A 210 2.98 -4.98 -3.64
C PHE A 210 3.38 -3.80 -2.76
N HIS A 211 4.19 -4.07 -1.75
CA HIS A 211 4.62 -3.09 -0.76
C HIS A 211 6.06 -2.67 -0.95
N VAL A 212 6.28 -1.37 -1.09
CA VAL A 212 7.60 -0.75 -1.00
C VAL A 212 7.98 -0.64 0.47
N LEU A 213 9.14 -1.19 0.84
CA LEU A 213 9.58 -1.20 2.24
C LEU A 213 10.06 0.20 2.66
N ALA A 214 9.38 0.80 3.64
CA ALA A 214 9.72 2.12 4.18
C ALA A 214 9.16 2.29 5.60
N GLU A 215 9.93 2.93 6.49
CA GLU A 215 9.52 3.23 7.88
C GLU A 215 8.22 4.04 7.98
N SER A 216 7.95 4.88 6.98
CA SER A 216 6.74 5.69 6.88
C SER A 216 5.53 4.93 6.31
N GLY A 217 5.67 3.64 6.00
CA GLY A 217 4.58 2.80 5.49
C GLY A 217 3.39 2.75 6.46
N GLU A 218 2.18 2.73 5.91
CA GLU A 218 0.96 2.64 6.71
C GLU A 218 0.65 1.21 7.13
N ASP A 219 1.00 0.23 6.29
CA ASP A 219 0.65 -1.18 6.49
C ASP A 219 1.78 -1.93 7.20
N ALA A 220 1.38 -2.82 8.10
CA ALA A 220 2.29 -3.79 8.69
C ALA A 220 2.26 -5.07 7.84
N ILE A 221 3.41 -5.44 7.31
CA ILE A 221 3.58 -6.68 6.55
C ILE A 221 4.51 -7.62 7.30
N CYS A 222 4.17 -8.89 7.29
CA CYS A 222 4.96 -9.94 7.91
C CYS A 222 5.59 -10.85 6.84
N PHE A 223 6.79 -11.32 7.10
CA PHE A 223 7.50 -12.28 6.26
C PHE A 223 8.36 -13.20 7.10
N SER A 224 8.64 -14.37 6.55
CA SER A 224 9.54 -15.33 7.16
C SER A 224 11.01 -14.86 7.04
N ASP A 225 11.80 -15.10 8.08
CA ASP A 225 13.25 -14.92 8.05
C ASP A 225 13.99 -16.02 7.24
N SER A 226 13.28 -17.07 6.85
CA SER A 226 13.90 -18.31 6.29
C SER A 226 13.21 -18.82 5.01
N SER A 227 12.10 -18.19 4.56
CA SER A 227 11.38 -18.57 3.34
C SER A 227 10.87 -17.34 2.59
N ASP A 228 10.22 -17.57 1.44
CA ASP A 228 9.56 -16.52 0.64
C ASP A 228 8.15 -16.16 1.15
N TYR A 229 7.71 -16.72 2.30
CA TYR A 229 6.40 -16.38 2.86
C TYR A 229 6.33 -14.89 3.20
N ALA A 230 5.30 -14.23 2.67
CA ALA A 230 4.98 -12.84 2.99
C ALA A 230 3.47 -12.61 2.92
N ALA A 231 2.92 -11.88 3.89
CA ALA A 231 1.50 -11.55 3.95
C ALA A 231 1.26 -10.20 4.65
N ASN A 232 0.14 -9.55 4.31
CA ASN A 232 -0.39 -8.47 5.14
C ASN A 232 -0.76 -9.04 6.52
N ILE A 233 -0.51 -8.28 7.59
CA ILE A 233 -0.75 -8.74 8.97
C ILE A 233 -2.21 -9.16 9.21
N GLU A 234 -3.15 -8.56 8.48
CA GLU A 234 -4.57 -8.90 8.57
C GLU A 234 -4.89 -10.28 7.96
N ARG A 235 -4.08 -10.73 6.98
CA ARG A 235 -4.27 -12.01 6.27
C ARG A 235 -3.42 -13.14 6.83
N ALA A 236 -2.30 -12.83 7.44
CA ALA A 236 -1.34 -13.82 7.92
C ALA A 236 -1.96 -14.74 8.98
N GLU A 237 -1.92 -16.04 8.74
CA GLU A 237 -2.43 -17.05 9.66
C GLU A 237 -1.46 -17.26 10.84
N THR A 238 -1.98 -17.70 11.98
CA THR A 238 -1.18 -18.12 13.12
C THR A 238 -1.29 -19.64 13.30
N LEU A 239 -0.21 -20.28 13.72
CA LEU A 239 -0.19 -21.72 13.92
C LEU A 239 -0.54 -22.08 15.38
N PRO A 240 -1.19 -23.23 15.62
CA PRO A 240 -1.33 -23.80 16.96
C PRO A 240 0.05 -24.02 17.60
N GLN A 241 0.19 -23.64 18.88
CA GLN A 241 1.50 -23.66 19.57
C GLN A 241 1.68 -24.86 20.53
N GLY A 242 0.89 -25.89 20.38
CA GLY A 242 0.92 -27.09 21.23
C GLY A 242 -0.21 -27.13 22.27
N ASP A 243 -0.05 -27.99 23.26
CA ASP A 243 -1.02 -28.19 24.34
C ASP A 243 -0.62 -27.38 25.58
N PRO A 244 -1.58 -26.96 26.45
CA PRO A 244 -1.26 -26.29 27.70
C PRO A 244 -0.49 -27.20 28.69
N ASP A 245 0.35 -26.59 29.49
CA ASP A 245 1.04 -27.29 30.57
C ASP A 245 0.03 -27.82 31.61
N ALA A 246 0.44 -28.82 32.39
CA ALA A 246 -0.39 -29.37 33.46
C ALA A 246 -0.67 -28.30 34.55
N PRO A 247 -1.91 -28.21 35.06
CA PRO A 247 -2.27 -27.26 36.14
C PRO A 247 -1.36 -27.37 37.36
N ALA A 248 -0.75 -26.26 37.76
CA ALA A 248 0.11 -26.16 38.94
C ALA A 248 -0.52 -25.31 40.06
N GLU A 249 -1.48 -24.43 39.73
CA GLU A 249 -2.13 -23.55 40.66
C GLU A 249 -3.60 -23.93 40.89
N GLU A 250 -4.13 -23.59 42.07
CA GLU A 250 -5.55 -23.71 42.39
C GLU A 250 -6.31 -22.50 41.85
N LEU A 251 -7.55 -22.73 41.42
CA LEU A 251 -8.46 -21.66 41.05
C LEU A 251 -8.79 -20.77 42.27
N LYS A 252 -8.54 -19.47 42.17
CA LYS A 252 -8.81 -18.49 43.23
C LYS A 252 -9.47 -17.24 42.67
N ILE A 253 -10.40 -16.67 43.44
CA ILE A 253 -10.98 -15.35 43.18
C ILE A 253 -10.17 -14.30 43.94
N VAL A 254 -9.75 -13.25 43.21
CA VAL A 254 -9.03 -12.09 43.75
C VAL A 254 -9.82 -10.80 43.48
N LYS A 255 -9.76 -9.86 44.44
CA LYS A 255 -10.37 -8.54 44.27
C LYS A 255 -9.46 -7.63 43.46
N THR A 256 -10.00 -7.01 42.42
CA THR A 256 -9.30 -6.10 41.51
C THR A 256 -10.10 -4.80 41.33
N PRO A 257 -10.22 -3.99 42.38
CA PRO A 257 -11.09 -2.82 42.38
C PRO A 257 -10.56 -1.75 41.39
N ASN A 258 -11.48 -1.16 40.63
CA ASN A 258 -11.21 -0.05 39.69
C ASN A 258 -10.18 -0.35 38.56
N VAL A 259 -9.94 -1.61 38.24
CA VAL A 259 -9.09 -2.00 37.09
C VAL A 259 -9.95 -2.58 35.97
N LYS A 260 -9.72 -2.14 34.74
CA LYS A 260 -10.50 -2.54 33.56
C LYS A 260 -9.62 -3.03 32.40
N THR A 261 -8.35 -2.65 32.35
CA THR A 261 -7.44 -3.06 31.29
C THR A 261 -6.55 -4.21 31.75
N ILE A 262 -6.07 -5.00 30.77
CA ILE A 262 -5.10 -6.08 31.02
C ILE A 262 -3.87 -5.55 31.76
N ASN A 263 -3.33 -4.41 31.34
CA ASN A 263 -2.16 -3.82 31.97
C ASN A 263 -2.40 -3.43 33.43
N ASP A 264 -3.59 -2.90 33.76
CA ASP A 264 -3.95 -2.55 35.15
C ASP A 264 -4.09 -3.79 36.03
N VAL A 265 -4.78 -4.83 35.51
CA VAL A 265 -4.94 -6.11 36.21
C VAL A 265 -3.59 -6.78 36.45
N CYS A 266 -2.76 -6.89 35.42
CA CYS A 266 -1.45 -7.51 35.51
C CYS A 266 -0.50 -6.72 36.44
N SER A 267 -0.55 -5.39 36.42
CA SER A 267 0.22 -4.54 37.35
C SER A 267 -0.21 -4.75 38.79
N LEU A 268 -1.54 -4.81 39.05
CA LEU A 268 -2.08 -5.05 40.40
C LEU A 268 -1.68 -6.42 40.96
N LEU A 269 -1.70 -7.44 40.10
CA LEU A 269 -1.39 -8.82 40.48
C LEU A 269 0.09 -9.18 40.35
N ASN A 270 0.94 -8.24 39.87
CA ASN A 270 2.37 -8.43 39.62
C ASN A 270 2.64 -9.58 38.63
N LEU A 271 1.87 -9.61 37.55
CA LEU A 271 1.95 -10.61 36.46
C LEU A 271 2.30 -9.96 35.13
N LYS A 272 2.66 -10.77 34.15
CA LYS A 272 2.84 -10.32 32.78
C LYS A 272 1.54 -10.47 31.98
N PRO A 273 1.28 -9.61 30.98
CA PRO A 273 0.11 -9.75 30.11
C PRO A 273 -0.02 -11.12 29.44
N GLU A 274 1.11 -11.78 29.12
CA GLU A 274 1.16 -13.12 28.53
C GLU A 274 0.59 -14.22 29.42
N SER A 275 0.47 -13.98 30.72
CA SER A 275 -0.13 -14.91 31.70
C SER A 275 -1.63 -14.66 31.90
N SER A 276 -2.25 -13.83 31.09
CA SER A 276 -3.68 -13.48 31.20
C SER A 276 -4.39 -13.68 29.87
N ILE A 277 -5.71 -13.74 29.91
CA ILE A 277 -6.57 -13.67 28.74
C ILE A 277 -7.50 -12.47 28.82
N LYS A 278 -7.88 -11.95 27.65
CA LYS A 278 -8.95 -10.97 27.50
C LYS A 278 -10.12 -11.58 26.74
N THR A 279 -11.33 -11.34 27.22
CA THR A 279 -12.58 -11.80 26.62
C THR A 279 -13.29 -10.62 25.99
N LEU A 280 -13.40 -10.62 24.66
CA LEU A 280 -14.18 -9.68 23.89
C LEU A 280 -15.54 -10.29 23.59
N VAL A 281 -16.60 -9.49 23.56
CA VAL A 281 -17.95 -9.97 23.26
C VAL A 281 -18.45 -9.33 21.99
N VAL A 282 -18.90 -10.15 21.05
CA VAL A 282 -19.43 -9.75 19.75
C VAL A 282 -20.86 -10.25 19.57
N VAL A 283 -21.57 -9.68 18.60
CA VAL A 283 -22.92 -10.09 18.23
C VAL A 283 -22.88 -11.28 17.27
N GLY A 284 -23.58 -12.36 17.57
CA GLY A 284 -23.76 -13.50 16.70
C GLY A 284 -24.89 -13.30 15.66
N GLU A 285 -25.02 -14.23 14.69
CA GLU A 285 -26.01 -14.16 13.60
C GLU A 285 -27.46 -14.09 14.09
N GLU A 286 -27.78 -14.73 15.22
CA GLU A 286 -29.12 -14.73 15.81
C GLU A 286 -29.30 -13.62 16.87
N ASP A 287 -28.47 -12.56 16.79
CA ASP A 287 -28.39 -11.50 17.79
C ASP A 287 -28.06 -12.00 19.22
N ASN A 288 -27.45 -13.20 19.33
CA ASN A 288 -26.91 -13.74 20.57
C ASN A 288 -25.50 -13.18 20.85
N LEU A 289 -25.00 -13.35 22.07
CA LEU A 289 -23.64 -12.97 22.42
C LEU A 289 -22.66 -14.12 22.14
N VAL A 290 -21.48 -13.78 21.66
CA VAL A 290 -20.36 -14.70 21.39
C VAL A 290 -19.09 -14.14 22.03
N ALA A 291 -18.32 -14.97 22.73
CA ALA A 291 -17.05 -14.60 23.36
C ALA A 291 -15.87 -14.94 22.44
N LEU A 292 -15.01 -13.94 22.16
CA LEU A 292 -13.72 -14.08 21.49
C LEU A 292 -12.61 -13.90 22.53
N VAL A 293 -11.78 -14.91 22.72
CA VAL A 293 -10.78 -14.96 23.78
C VAL A 293 -9.38 -14.93 23.22
N LEU A 294 -8.59 -13.97 23.66
CA LEU A 294 -7.21 -13.75 23.23
C LEU A 294 -6.26 -13.78 24.43
N ARG A 295 -5.00 -14.11 24.22
CA ARG A 295 -3.96 -13.86 25.22
C ARG A 295 -3.84 -12.35 25.49
N GLY A 296 -3.56 -11.96 26.72
CA GLY A 296 -3.68 -10.57 27.16
C GLY A 296 -2.84 -9.56 26.37
N ASP A 297 -1.70 -9.97 25.86
CA ASP A 297 -0.78 -9.15 25.03
C ASP A 297 -1.13 -9.11 23.54
N HIS A 298 -2.09 -9.92 23.05
CA HIS A 298 -2.45 -10.01 21.64
C HIS A 298 -3.64 -9.12 21.26
N GLU A 299 -3.73 -8.71 20.01
CA GLU A 299 -4.83 -7.91 19.46
C GLU A 299 -5.73 -8.75 18.54
N LEU A 300 -7.03 -8.49 18.59
CA LEU A 300 -8.02 -9.14 17.73
C LEU A 300 -7.76 -8.78 16.27
N ASN A 301 -7.81 -9.78 15.41
CA ASN A 301 -7.90 -9.61 13.98
C ASN A 301 -9.38 -9.66 13.55
N GLU A 302 -9.95 -8.50 13.23
CA GLU A 302 -11.37 -8.39 12.89
C GLU A 302 -11.72 -9.14 11.59
N VAL A 303 -10.78 -9.21 10.63
CA VAL A 303 -10.96 -9.95 9.37
C VAL A 303 -11.09 -11.45 9.62
N LYS A 304 -10.26 -12.02 10.51
CA LYS A 304 -10.35 -13.44 10.90
C LYS A 304 -11.60 -13.72 11.71
N ALA A 305 -11.90 -12.86 12.69
CA ALA A 305 -13.08 -12.98 13.53
C ALA A 305 -14.38 -12.94 12.71
N SER A 306 -14.43 -12.09 11.68
CA SER A 306 -15.59 -11.99 10.79
C SER A 306 -15.86 -13.25 9.95
N LYS A 307 -14.87 -14.13 9.78
CA LYS A 307 -15.00 -15.39 9.02
C LYS A 307 -15.48 -16.58 9.86
N ILE A 308 -15.67 -16.40 11.18
CA ILE A 308 -16.14 -17.45 12.07
C ILE A 308 -17.64 -17.65 11.88
N GLU A 309 -18.04 -18.90 11.64
CA GLU A 309 -19.45 -19.29 11.55
C GLU A 309 -20.21 -18.94 12.83
N GLY A 310 -21.38 -18.32 12.69
CA GLY A 310 -22.22 -17.87 13.79
C GLY A 310 -21.94 -16.46 14.29
N ILE A 311 -20.98 -15.73 13.70
CA ILE A 311 -20.74 -14.31 13.98
C ILE A 311 -21.43 -13.43 12.93
N LYS A 312 -22.17 -12.43 13.40
CA LYS A 312 -22.92 -11.49 12.56
C LYS A 312 -21.98 -10.67 11.66
N GLN A 313 -22.41 -10.50 10.41
CA GLN A 313 -21.69 -9.70 9.41
C GLN A 313 -22.42 -8.38 9.12
N PRO A 314 -21.70 -7.24 9.08
CA PRO A 314 -20.30 -7.06 9.45
C PRO A 314 -20.07 -7.31 10.96
N LEU A 315 -18.82 -7.63 11.34
CA LEU A 315 -18.44 -7.84 12.74
C LEU A 315 -18.89 -6.64 13.60
N GLN A 316 -19.64 -6.93 14.66
CA GLN A 316 -20.16 -5.92 15.57
C GLN A 316 -19.81 -6.28 17.01
N MET A 317 -19.11 -5.37 17.70
CA MET A 317 -18.91 -5.49 19.15
C MET A 317 -20.24 -5.36 19.86
N ALA A 318 -20.46 -6.18 20.89
CA ALA A 318 -21.67 -6.10 21.70
C ALA A 318 -21.75 -4.77 22.48
N ASP A 319 -22.96 -4.29 22.71
CA ASP A 319 -23.21 -3.10 23.54
C ASP A 319 -23.00 -3.41 25.02
N GLU A 320 -22.42 -2.47 25.82
CA GLU A 320 -22.14 -2.68 27.23
C GLU A 320 -23.40 -2.93 28.04
N ASP A 321 -24.48 -2.25 27.76
CA ASP A 321 -25.77 -2.42 28.47
C ASP A 321 -26.35 -3.82 28.23
N GLU A 322 -26.19 -4.35 27.02
CA GLU A 322 -26.64 -5.70 26.67
C GLU A 322 -25.78 -6.77 27.36
N VAL A 323 -24.44 -6.59 27.38
CA VAL A 323 -23.52 -7.47 28.09
C VAL A 323 -23.82 -7.50 29.57
N VAL A 324 -24.00 -6.34 30.23
CA VAL A 324 -24.36 -6.26 31.66
C VAL A 324 -25.68 -6.95 31.92
N LYS A 325 -26.68 -6.81 31.06
CA LYS A 325 -28.00 -7.44 31.19
C LYS A 325 -27.94 -8.96 31.10
N GLN A 326 -27.13 -9.50 30.17
CA GLN A 326 -27.06 -10.93 29.90
C GLN A 326 -26.02 -11.65 30.79
N LEU A 327 -24.85 -11.05 31.00
CA LEU A 327 -23.72 -11.66 31.70
C LEU A 327 -23.57 -11.17 33.16
N GLY A 328 -24.22 -10.09 33.53
CA GLY A 328 -24.25 -9.59 34.91
C GLY A 328 -23.01 -8.79 35.34
N CYS A 329 -22.08 -8.49 34.46
CA CYS A 329 -20.85 -7.75 34.76
C CYS A 329 -20.42 -6.83 33.61
N ASN A 330 -19.56 -5.86 33.91
CA ASN A 330 -18.98 -4.92 32.91
C ASN A 330 -17.85 -5.59 32.13
N PHE A 331 -17.49 -5.03 30.96
CA PHE A 331 -16.45 -5.56 30.03
C PHE A 331 -15.14 -5.96 30.73
N GLY A 332 -14.59 -5.15 31.63
CA GLY A 332 -13.32 -5.45 32.31
C GLY A 332 -13.35 -6.63 33.27
N SER A 333 -14.51 -7.24 33.52
CA SER A 333 -14.68 -8.33 34.48
C SER A 333 -15.17 -9.64 33.84
N ILE A 334 -15.32 -9.67 32.50
CA ILE A 334 -15.77 -10.87 31.80
C ILE A 334 -14.64 -11.89 31.72
N GLY A 335 -14.95 -13.16 32.09
CA GLY A 335 -14.03 -14.28 32.01
C GLY A 335 -14.72 -15.52 31.45
N VAL A 336 -13.94 -16.57 31.23
CA VAL A 336 -14.39 -17.81 30.60
C VAL A 336 -14.97 -18.85 31.52
N VAL A 337 -14.77 -18.72 32.83
CA VAL A 337 -15.24 -19.69 33.82
C VAL A 337 -16.75 -19.50 34.07
N ASN A 338 -17.55 -20.56 33.89
CA ASN A 338 -19.01 -20.53 33.97
C ASN A 338 -19.68 -19.49 33.05
N LEU A 339 -19.10 -19.21 31.90
CA LEU A 339 -19.68 -18.34 30.88
C LEU A 339 -20.64 -19.17 30.00
N ASP A 340 -21.90 -18.76 29.92
CA ASP A 340 -22.98 -19.50 29.22
C ASP A 340 -23.28 -18.88 27.83
N ILE A 341 -22.25 -18.66 27.05
CA ILE A 341 -22.32 -18.26 25.64
C ILE A 341 -21.23 -19.00 24.83
N PRO A 342 -21.32 -19.11 23.50
CA PRO A 342 -20.25 -19.71 22.68
C PRO A 342 -18.91 -19.03 22.92
N ILE A 343 -17.83 -19.83 23.07
CA ILE A 343 -16.47 -19.34 23.37
C ILE A 343 -15.53 -19.79 22.27
N PHE A 344 -15.00 -18.83 21.50
CA PHE A 344 -13.92 -19.04 20.55
C PHE A 344 -12.60 -18.53 21.15
N VAL A 345 -11.58 -19.37 21.14
CA VAL A 345 -10.30 -19.11 21.82
C VAL A 345 -9.18 -19.12 20.81
N ASP A 346 -8.38 -18.06 20.78
CA ASP A 346 -7.18 -17.98 19.97
C ASP A 346 -6.17 -19.09 20.33
N TYR A 347 -5.46 -19.64 19.34
CA TYR A 347 -4.48 -20.70 19.55
C TYR A 347 -3.48 -20.40 20.67
N ALA A 348 -2.95 -19.16 20.74
CA ALA A 348 -1.99 -18.79 21.78
C ALA A 348 -2.63 -18.70 23.17
N ALA A 349 -3.91 -18.36 23.27
CA ALA A 349 -4.65 -18.37 24.53
C ALA A 349 -5.03 -19.81 24.95
N ALA A 350 -5.34 -20.68 23.99
CA ALA A 350 -5.67 -22.08 24.26
C ALA A 350 -4.48 -22.89 24.82
N CYS A 351 -3.24 -22.45 24.61
CA CYS A 351 -2.03 -23.09 25.18
C CYS A 351 -1.67 -22.60 26.59
N LEU A 352 -2.43 -21.67 27.19
CA LEU A 352 -2.13 -21.17 28.53
C LEU A 352 -2.59 -22.13 29.62
N SER A 353 -1.81 -22.22 30.69
CA SER A 353 -2.14 -22.85 31.96
C SER A 353 -2.03 -21.82 33.10
N ASP A 354 -2.76 -22.04 34.20
CA ASP A 354 -2.77 -21.19 35.40
C ASP A 354 -2.96 -19.69 35.12
N PHE A 355 -3.76 -19.36 34.10
CA PHE A 355 -3.93 -17.99 33.62
C PHE A 355 -4.91 -17.16 34.43
N VAL A 356 -4.90 -15.85 34.19
CA VAL A 356 -5.80 -14.88 34.81
C VAL A 356 -6.89 -14.46 33.83
N CYS A 357 -8.14 -14.39 34.31
CA CYS A 357 -9.29 -13.85 33.58
C CYS A 357 -10.29 -13.16 34.48
N GLY A 358 -11.26 -12.43 33.91
CA GLY A 358 -12.40 -11.91 34.68
C GLY A 358 -13.18 -12.99 35.41
N ALA A 359 -13.86 -12.65 36.52
CA ALA A 359 -14.62 -13.58 37.31
C ALA A 359 -16.15 -13.49 37.08
N ASN A 360 -16.59 -12.80 36.02
CA ASN A 360 -17.99 -12.49 35.72
C ASN A 360 -18.73 -11.77 36.86
N GLU A 361 -17.95 -11.11 37.71
CA GLU A 361 -18.40 -10.21 38.78
C GLU A 361 -17.53 -8.95 38.76
N ASN A 362 -18.16 -7.78 38.87
CA ASN A 362 -17.43 -6.51 38.86
C ASN A 362 -16.33 -6.46 39.93
N ASP A 363 -15.16 -5.91 39.54
CA ASP A 363 -14.00 -5.76 40.41
C ASP A 363 -13.41 -7.08 40.95
N LYS A 364 -13.58 -8.19 40.19
CA LYS A 364 -13.01 -9.50 40.55
C LYS A 364 -12.40 -10.19 39.33
N HIS A 365 -11.31 -10.93 39.57
CA HIS A 365 -10.66 -11.80 38.60
C HIS A 365 -10.41 -13.18 39.22
N TYR A 366 -10.34 -14.21 38.35
CA TYR A 366 -9.80 -15.51 38.66
C TYR A 366 -8.30 -15.56 38.41
N THR A 367 -7.54 -16.26 39.24
CA THR A 367 -6.17 -16.68 39.06
C THR A 367 -6.06 -18.19 39.10
N GLY A 368 -5.06 -18.77 38.43
CA GLY A 368 -4.86 -20.22 38.38
C GLY A 368 -5.93 -20.93 37.56
N VAL A 369 -6.50 -20.28 36.54
CA VAL A 369 -7.50 -20.87 35.64
C VAL A 369 -6.84 -21.82 34.67
N ASN A 370 -7.47 -22.97 34.42
CA ASN A 370 -7.00 -23.94 33.45
C ASN A 370 -8.14 -24.44 32.54
N TRP A 371 -7.83 -24.61 31.27
CA TRP A 371 -8.74 -25.27 30.33
C TRP A 371 -9.09 -26.70 30.82
N GLU A 372 -10.19 -27.25 30.36
CA GLU A 372 -10.72 -28.58 30.71
C GLU A 372 -11.09 -28.76 32.19
N ARG A 373 -10.30 -28.22 33.13
CA ARG A 373 -10.60 -28.26 34.56
C ARG A 373 -11.72 -27.28 34.93
N ASP A 374 -11.60 -26.02 34.51
CA ASP A 374 -12.45 -24.91 34.92
C ASP A 374 -13.38 -24.43 33.77
N VAL A 375 -13.03 -24.72 32.53
CA VAL A 375 -13.77 -24.36 31.31
C VAL A 375 -13.97 -25.60 30.46
N LYS A 376 -15.22 -26.03 30.30
CA LYS A 376 -15.52 -27.37 29.73
C LYS A 376 -15.61 -27.43 28.20
N GLN A 377 -15.96 -26.33 27.58
CA GLN A 377 -16.19 -26.33 26.15
C GLN A 377 -15.68 -25.04 25.53
N ILE A 378 -14.72 -25.15 24.63
CA ILE A 378 -14.15 -24.07 23.81
C ILE A 378 -13.99 -24.52 22.37
N THR A 379 -13.98 -23.58 21.44
CA THR A 379 -13.56 -23.79 20.06
C THR A 379 -12.26 -23.02 19.82
N SER A 380 -11.15 -23.75 19.62
CA SER A 380 -9.86 -23.11 19.34
C SER A 380 -9.76 -22.73 17.86
N CYS A 381 -9.34 -21.50 17.57
CA CYS A 381 -9.22 -20.96 16.22
C CYS A 381 -8.20 -19.82 16.15
N ASP A 382 -7.91 -19.37 14.94
CA ASP A 382 -7.02 -18.22 14.68
C ASP A 382 -7.82 -16.91 14.77
N LEU A 383 -7.55 -16.09 15.81
CA LEU A 383 -8.29 -14.85 16.10
C LEU A 383 -7.42 -13.59 16.13
N ARG A 384 -6.11 -13.74 16.21
CA ARG A 384 -5.20 -12.62 16.46
C ARG A 384 -4.41 -12.19 15.26
N ASN A 385 -3.88 -10.99 15.30
CA ASN A 385 -2.80 -10.62 14.42
C ASN A 385 -1.55 -11.45 14.75
N ILE A 386 -0.83 -11.85 13.70
CA ILE A 386 0.50 -12.46 13.85
C ILE A 386 1.46 -11.41 14.44
N VAL A 387 2.44 -11.84 15.24
CA VAL A 387 3.42 -10.95 15.86
C VAL A 387 4.85 -11.39 15.49
N ALA A 388 5.80 -10.47 15.59
CA ALA A 388 7.21 -10.79 15.36
C ALA A 388 7.68 -11.90 16.33
N GLY A 389 8.40 -12.88 15.79
CA GLY A 389 8.85 -14.07 16.52
C GLY A 389 7.86 -15.24 16.53
N ASP A 390 6.66 -15.10 15.98
CA ASP A 390 5.78 -16.25 15.73
C ASP A 390 6.40 -17.19 14.70
N PRO A 391 6.12 -18.51 14.75
CA PRO A 391 6.46 -19.41 13.68
C PRO A 391 5.80 -18.99 12.36
N SER A 392 6.55 -19.09 11.26
CA SER A 392 6.01 -18.81 9.93
C SER A 392 4.89 -19.80 9.56
N PRO A 393 3.76 -19.33 8.99
CA PRO A 393 2.64 -20.20 8.61
C PRO A 393 3.00 -21.33 7.63
N ASP A 394 4.04 -21.17 6.84
CA ASP A 394 4.57 -22.23 5.96
C ASP A 394 5.47 -23.25 6.68
N GLY A 395 5.66 -23.09 8.00
CA GLY A 395 6.47 -23.96 8.83
C GLY A 395 7.99 -23.74 8.71
N GLN A 396 8.44 -22.67 8.03
CA GLN A 396 9.85 -22.37 7.82
C GLN A 396 10.24 -21.01 8.44
N GLY A 397 11.04 -21.05 9.50
CA GLY A 397 11.55 -19.86 10.18
C GLY A 397 10.52 -19.15 11.05
N PHE A 398 10.81 -17.89 11.34
CA PHE A 398 10.04 -17.04 12.22
C PHE A 398 9.64 -15.75 11.51
N ILE A 399 8.57 -15.13 12.00
CA ILE A 399 8.02 -13.91 11.41
C ILE A 399 8.80 -12.67 11.84
N GLU A 400 9.19 -11.89 10.84
CA GLU A 400 9.57 -10.47 10.97
C GLU A 400 8.44 -9.58 10.49
N ILE A 401 8.30 -8.38 11.09
CA ILE A 401 7.31 -7.39 10.69
C ILE A 401 8.01 -6.11 10.27
N LYS A 402 7.67 -5.60 9.08
CA LYS A 402 8.13 -4.30 8.57
C LYS A 402 6.95 -3.43 8.13
N ARG A 403 7.23 -2.15 7.98
CA ARG A 403 6.27 -1.22 7.40
C ARG A 403 6.41 -1.20 5.89
N GLY A 404 5.26 -1.16 5.20
CA GLY A 404 5.17 -1.12 3.75
C GLY A 404 4.23 -0.02 3.25
N ILE A 405 4.55 0.49 2.07
CA ILE A 405 3.70 1.39 1.29
C ILE A 405 3.12 0.58 0.15
N GLU A 406 1.81 0.32 0.15
CA GLU A 406 1.12 -0.36 -0.93
C GLU A 406 1.17 0.49 -2.22
N VAL A 407 1.86 -0.01 -3.24
CA VAL A 407 2.00 0.67 -4.54
C VAL A 407 1.23 -0.03 -5.67
N GLY A 408 0.87 -1.29 -5.47
CA GLY A 408 0.09 -2.08 -6.42
C GLY A 408 -0.70 -3.17 -5.73
N HIS A 409 -1.81 -3.57 -6.35
CA HIS A 409 -2.69 -4.62 -5.84
C HIS A 409 -3.31 -5.37 -7.02
N ILE A 410 -3.35 -6.68 -6.95
CA ILE A 410 -3.95 -7.56 -7.96
C ILE A 410 -4.97 -8.48 -7.32
N PHE A 411 -6.12 -8.71 -8.01
CA PHE A 411 -7.28 -9.42 -7.48
C PHE A 411 -7.80 -10.44 -8.49
N GLN A 412 -8.28 -11.57 -7.98
CA GLN A 412 -9.17 -12.48 -8.69
C GLN A 412 -10.60 -12.23 -8.22
N LEU A 413 -11.41 -11.54 -9.01
CA LEU A 413 -12.77 -11.11 -8.65
C LEU A 413 -13.84 -12.19 -8.88
N GLY A 414 -13.51 -13.25 -9.64
CA GLY A 414 -14.49 -14.25 -10.07
C GLY A 414 -15.61 -13.62 -10.89
N THR A 415 -16.84 -14.03 -10.62
CA THR A 415 -18.04 -13.57 -11.35
C THR A 415 -18.82 -12.44 -10.65
N LYS A 416 -18.31 -11.87 -9.56
CA LYS A 416 -19.02 -10.87 -8.72
C LYS A 416 -19.71 -9.77 -9.54
N TYR A 417 -18.98 -9.13 -10.46
CA TYR A 417 -19.50 -8.04 -11.29
C TYR A 417 -20.26 -8.56 -12.50
N SER A 418 -19.80 -9.61 -13.14
CA SER A 418 -20.47 -10.21 -14.30
C SER A 418 -21.82 -10.81 -13.94
N ASP A 419 -21.98 -11.38 -12.74
CA ASP A 419 -23.27 -11.88 -12.24
C ASP A 419 -24.25 -10.73 -12.02
N SER A 420 -23.86 -9.71 -11.26
CA SER A 420 -24.74 -8.59 -10.93
C SER A 420 -25.12 -7.75 -12.15
N MET A 421 -24.18 -7.57 -13.10
CA MET A 421 -24.37 -6.76 -14.30
C MET A 421 -24.77 -7.58 -15.54
N SER A 422 -24.96 -8.90 -15.42
CA SER A 422 -25.32 -9.82 -16.51
C SER A 422 -24.33 -9.74 -17.69
N ALA A 423 -23.03 -9.70 -17.39
CA ALA A 423 -21.97 -9.65 -18.39
C ALA A 423 -21.53 -11.07 -18.78
N ASN A 424 -22.15 -11.62 -19.83
CA ASN A 424 -21.94 -12.99 -20.29
C ASN A 424 -21.56 -13.08 -21.76
N VAL A 425 -20.97 -14.21 -22.12
CA VAL A 425 -20.58 -14.59 -23.48
C VAL A 425 -21.24 -15.91 -23.86
N ILE A 426 -21.36 -16.18 -25.15
CA ILE A 426 -21.75 -17.51 -25.62
C ILE A 426 -20.52 -18.44 -25.53
N GLY A 427 -20.65 -19.49 -24.71
CA GLY A 427 -19.66 -20.55 -24.55
C GLY A 427 -19.56 -21.50 -25.75
N GLU A 428 -18.67 -22.46 -25.68
CA GLU A 428 -18.46 -23.45 -26.74
C GLU A 428 -19.67 -24.34 -26.97
N ASP A 429 -20.42 -24.62 -25.90
CA ASP A 429 -21.69 -25.40 -25.95
C ASP A 429 -22.91 -24.59 -26.40
N GLY A 430 -22.71 -23.32 -26.76
CA GLY A 430 -23.78 -22.41 -27.19
C GLY A 430 -24.60 -21.81 -26.05
N ARG A 431 -24.27 -22.03 -24.79
CA ARG A 431 -24.95 -21.46 -23.62
C ARG A 431 -24.28 -20.15 -23.20
N ALA A 432 -25.05 -19.32 -22.50
CA ALA A 432 -24.52 -18.11 -21.87
C ALA A 432 -23.70 -18.47 -20.63
N VAL A 433 -22.47 -17.94 -20.54
CA VAL A 433 -21.55 -18.10 -19.41
C VAL A 433 -21.15 -16.72 -18.92
N ASN A 434 -21.28 -16.46 -17.61
CA ASN A 434 -20.80 -15.23 -17.00
C ASN A 434 -19.27 -15.21 -16.99
N MET A 435 -18.69 -14.06 -17.34
CA MET A 435 -17.24 -13.94 -17.45
C MET A 435 -16.59 -13.86 -16.05
N ASN A 436 -15.52 -14.61 -15.84
CA ASN A 436 -14.64 -14.41 -14.69
C ASN A 436 -13.78 -13.18 -14.91
N MET A 437 -13.54 -12.40 -13.85
CA MET A 437 -12.83 -11.12 -13.92
C MET A 437 -11.62 -11.08 -13.00
N GLY A 438 -10.57 -10.42 -13.47
CA GLY A 438 -9.44 -9.97 -12.64
C GLY A 438 -9.34 -8.44 -12.64
N CYS A 439 -8.81 -7.88 -11.55
CA CYS A 439 -8.55 -6.44 -11.41
C CYS A 439 -7.12 -6.22 -10.91
N TYR A 440 -6.41 -5.25 -11.50
CA TYR A 440 -4.99 -5.06 -11.26
C TYR A 440 -4.65 -3.57 -11.21
N GLY A 441 -4.42 -3.00 -10.01
CA GLY A 441 -4.20 -1.58 -9.78
C GLY A 441 -2.76 -1.22 -9.44
N ILE A 442 -2.26 -0.08 -9.94
CA ILE A 442 -0.99 0.55 -9.54
C ILE A 442 -1.22 2.03 -9.26
N GLY A 443 -0.84 2.50 -8.08
CA GLY A 443 -0.87 3.91 -7.73
C GLY A 443 0.31 4.68 -8.33
N VAL A 444 0.17 5.20 -9.55
CA VAL A 444 1.25 5.87 -10.31
C VAL A 444 1.88 7.01 -9.52
N THR A 445 1.07 7.89 -8.97
CA THR A 445 1.54 9.04 -8.17
C THR A 445 2.11 8.62 -6.82
N ARG A 446 1.61 7.54 -6.23
CA ARG A 446 2.11 6.97 -4.98
C ARG A 446 3.52 6.39 -5.13
N ILE A 447 3.84 5.77 -6.27
CA ILE A 447 5.18 5.24 -6.58
C ILE A 447 6.26 6.31 -6.40
N ILE A 448 6.01 7.55 -6.84
CA ILE A 448 6.99 8.64 -6.73
C ILE A 448 7.31 8.92 -5.25
N ALA A 449 6.29 9.03 -4.42
CA ALA A 449 6.47 9.23 -2.99
C ALA A 449 7.17 8.04 -2.32
N ALA A 450 6.78 6.81 -2.66
CA ALA A 450 7.40 5.59 -2.14
C ALA A 450 8.89 5.48 -2.54
N SER A 451 9.22 5.83 -3.79
CA SER A 451 10.61 5.89 -4.25
C SER A 451 11.44 6.90 -3.46
N ILE A 452 10.87 8.07 -3.11
CA ILE A 452 11.55 9.10 -2.31
C ILE A 452 11.74 8.63 -0.86
N GLU A 453 10.76 7.93 -0.28
CA GLU A 453 10.89 7.38 1.08
C GLU A 453 12.06 6.40 1.20
N GLN A 454 12.32 5.61 0.16
CA GLN A 454 13.48 4.70 0.12
C GLN A 454 14.80 5.39 -0.24
N ASN A 455 14.74 6.43 -1.06
CA ASN A 455 15.91 6.96 -1.75
C ASN A 455 16.06 8.47 -1.52
N HIS A 456 16.59 8.86 -0.36
CA HIS A 456 16.86 10.25 0.01
C HIS A 456 18.04 10.35 0.99
N ASP A 457 18.53 11.58 1.17
CA ASP A 457 19.46 11.97 2.23
C ASP A 457 19.13 13.40 2.73
N ASP A 458 19.92 13.94 3.65
CA ASP A 458 19.73 15.30 4.19
C ASP A 458 19.77 16.40 3.12
N ARG A 459 20.37 16.14 1.96
CA ARG A 459 20.51 17.09 0.85
C ARG A 459 19.31 17.06 -0.08
N GLY A 460 18.58 15.95 -0.16
CA GLY A 460 17.41 15.83 -1.03
C GLY A 460 17.16 14.41 -1.54
N ILE A 461 16.52 14.33 -2.69
CA ILE A 461 16.10 13.07 -3.32
C ILE A 461 17.31 12.37 -3.98
N ILE A 462 17.26 11.04 -4.05
CA ILE A 462 18.20 10.19 -4.80
C ILE A 462 17.36 9.31 -5.75
N PHE A 463 16.90 9.87 -6.87
CA PHE A 463 16.07 9.09 -7.78
C PHE A 463 16.85 7.98 -8.48
N PRO A 464 16.25 6.77 -8.64
CA PRO A 464 16.68 5.81 -9.65
C PRO A 464 16.72 6.47 -11.03
N ILE A 465 17.70 6.13 -11.86
CA ILE A 465 17.91 6.73 -13.19
C ILE A 465 16.63 6.67 -14.03
N ALA A 466 15.91 5.56 -13.98
CA ALA A 466 14.71 5.31 -14.77
C ALA A 466 13.60 6.36 -14.59
N ILE A 467 13.49 6.97 -13.40
CA ILE A 467 12.44 7.95 -13.07
C ILE A 467 12.99 9.34 -12.74
N ALA A 468 14.30 9.52 -12.70
CA ALA A 468 14.90 10.83 -12.46
C ALA A 468 14.38 11.88 -13.45
N PRO A 469 14.09 13.13 -13.00
CA PRO A 469 13.54 14.17 -13.89
C PRO A 469 14.48 14.49 -15.06
N PHE A 470 15.77 14.42 -14.81
CA PHE A 470 16.86 14.49 -15.79
C PHE A 470 17.91 13.46 -15.42
N GLU A 471 18.59 12.89 -16.40
CA GLU A 471 19.66 11.92 -16.21
C GLU A 471 20.97 12.63 -15.82
N LEU A 472 21.17 13.84 -16.34
CA LEU A 472 22.37 14.64 -16.15
C LEU A 472 22.02 16.10 -15.96
N VAL A 473 22.74 16.79 -15.05
CA VAL A 473 22.80 18.25 -15.01
C VAL A 473 24.19 18.75 -15.34
N ILE A 474 24.30 19.75 -16.21
CA ILE A 474 25.53 20.50 -16.48
C ILE A 474 25.45 21.82 -15.72
N VAL A 475 26.42 22.06 -14.84
CA VAL A 475 26.51 23.28 -14.02
C VAL A 475 27.76 24.07 -14.45
N PRO A 476 27.62 25.05 -15.35
CA PRO A 476 28.70 25.90 -15.78
C PRO A 476 28.93 27.07 -14.81
N ILE A 477 30.11 27.12 -14.18
CA ILE A 477 30.48 28.20 -13.27
C ILE A 477 30.78 29.47 -14.08
N ASN A 478 30.09 30.57 -13.75
CA ASN A 478 30.21 31.85 -14.49
C ASN A 478 29.73 31.81 -15.96
N TYR A 479 28.75 30.97 -16.29
CA TYR A 479 28.20 30.86 -17.65
C TYR A 479 27.97 32.22 -18.34
N ASN A 480 27.43 33.21 -17.65
CA ASN A 480 27.12 34.53 -18.16
C ASN A 480 28.34 35.48 -18.27
N LYS A 481 29.49 35.14 -17.67
CA LYS A 481 30.68 35.99 -17.59
C LYS A 481 31.85 35.43 -18.42
N SER A 482 31.96 34.12 -18.55
CA SER A 482 33.01 33.43 -19.30
C SER A 482 32.47 32.90 -20.61
N SER A 483 32.89 33.49 -21.75
CA SER A 483 32.50 32.99 -23.07
C SER A 483 32.99 31.56 -23.29
N ARG A 484 34.16 31.23 -22.78
CA ARG A 484 34.79 29.91 -22.91
C ARG A 484 34.01 28.83 -22.16
N VAL A 485 33.63 29.08 -20.90
CA VAL A 485 32.79 28.16 -20.13
C VAL A 485 31.43 27.97 -20.82
N ARG A 486 30.85 29.04 -21.31
CA ARG A 486 29.56 28.99 -22.04
C ARG A 486 29.67 28.14 -23.31
N GLU A 487 30.69 28.38 -24.17
CA GLU A 487 30.89 27.63 -25.41
C GLU A 487 31.05 26.12 -25.14
N LEU A 488 31.86 25.73 -24.13
CA LEU A 488 32.03 24.33 -23.76
C LEU A 488 30.74 23.73 -23.19
N ALA A 489 30.02 24.46 -22.32
CA ALA A 489 28.76 23.99 -21.74
C ALA A 489 27.67 23.81 -22.83
N ASP A 490 27.53 24.76 -23.74
CA ASP A 490 26.58 24.65 -24.87
C ASP A 490 26.96 23.51 -25.81
N GLN A 491 28.26 23.31 -26.08
CA GLN A 491 28.74 22.19 -26.90
C GLN A 491 28.38 20.85 -26.22
N LEU A 492 28.75 20.66 -24.95
CA LEU A 492 28.47 19.43 -24.21
C LEU A 492 26.96 19.16 -24.11
N TYR A 493 26.17 20.19 -23.84
CA TYR A 493 24.72 20.09 -23.80
C TYR A 493 24.16 19.60 -25.16
N ASN A 494 24.59 20.17 -26.26
CA ASN A 494 24.15 19.77 -27.61
C ASN A 494 24.59 18.33 -27.93
N ASP A 495 25.79 17.93 -27.52
CA ASP A 495 26.31 16.60 -27.78
C ASP A 495 25.60 15.54 -26.92
N CYS A 496 25.25 15.86 -25.66
CA CYS A 496 24.36 15.03 -24.82
C CYS A 496 22.99 14.84 -25.48
N GLN A 497 22.37 15.93 -25.99
CA GLN A 497 21.07 15.84 -26.66
C GLN A 497 21.10 14.98 -27.94
N LYS A 498 22.16 15.09 -28.77
CA LYS A 498 22.32 14.24 -29.95
C LYS A 498 22.41 12.75 -29.64
N ASN A 499 22.88 12.42 -28.42
CA ASN A 499 22.98 11.05 -27.92
C ASN A 499 21.76 10.63 -27.07
N ASN A 500 20.64 11.39 -27.14
CA ASN A 500 19.38 11.14 -26.43
C ASN A 500 19.51 11.12 -24.90
N ILE A 501 20.51 11.80 -24.33
CA ILE A 501 20.64 11.98 -22.89
C ILE A 501 19.68 13.08 -22.44
N ASP A 502 18.87 12.79 -21.44
CA ASP A 502 17.92 13.75 -20.85
C ASP A 502 18.65 14.72 -19.92
N VAL A 503 19.19 15.79 -20.49
CA VAL A 503 20.12 16.71 -19.84
C VAL A 503 19.49 18.07 -19.49
N LEU A 504 19.77 18.55 -18.28
CA LEU A 504 19.50 19.93 -17.82
C LEU A 504 20.78 20.75 -17.89
N LEU A 505 20.78 21.88 -18.60
CA LEU A 505 21.85 22.89 -18.53
C LEU A 505 21.41 23.98 -17.54
N ASP A 506 22.12 24.14 -16.42
CA ASP A 506 21.82 25.19 -15.44
C ASP A 506 22.53 26.51 -15.83
N ASP A 507 21.91 27.22 -16.76
CA ASP A 507 22.38 28.51 -17.29
C ASP A 507 21.91 29.73 -16.49
N ARG A 508 21.29 29.51 -15.31
CA ARG A 508 20.81 30.59 -14.42
C ARG A 508 21.97 31.46 -13.93
N LYS A 509 21.61 32.71 -13.60
CA LYS A 509 22.58 33.64 -13.00
C LYS A 509 22.57 33.50 -11.46
N GLU A 510 22.88 32.27 -11.01
CA GLU A 510 22.89 31.95 -9.59
C GLU A 510 24.31 31.61 -9.09
N ARG A 511 24.47 31.55 -7.75
CA ARG A 511 25.72 31.11 -7.14
C ARG A 511 25.88 29.61 -7.28
N PRO A 512 27.11 29.09 -7.51
CA PRO A 512 27.34 27.65 -7.69
C PRO A 512 26.75 26.78 -6.57
N GLY A 513 26.87 27.25 -5.30
CA GLY A 513 26.30 26.53 -4.17
C GLY A 513 24.77 26.36 -4.21
N ILE A 514 24.02 27.32 -4.80
CA ILE A 514 22.58 27.21 -5.00
C ILE A 514 22.29 26.19 -6.11
N MET A 515 23.00 26.28 -7.24
CA MET A 515 22.85 25.34 -8.37
C MET A 515 23.14 23.89 -7.96
N PHE A 516 24.16 23.68 -7.10
CA PHE A 516 24.47 22.36 -6.55
C PHE A 516 23.38 21.87 -5.60
N ALA A 517 22.92 22.73 -4.67
CA ALA A 517 21.85 22.39 -3.74
C ALA A 517 20.56 22.04 -4.46
N ASP A 518 20.18 22.81 -5.50
CA ASP A 518 19.00 22.52 -6.32
C ASP A 518 19.14 21.18 -7.05
N SER A 519 20.29 20.90 -7.68
CA SER A 519 20.52 19.64 -8.40
C SER A 519 20.47 18.42 -7.47
N GLU A 520 20.98 18.55 -6.23
CA GLU A 520 20.91 17.50 -5.20
C GLU A 520 19.49 17.34 -4.65
N LEU A 521 18.78 18.44 -4.42
CA LEU A 521 17.38 18.41 -3.97
C LEU A 521 16.45 17.76 -5.01
N LEU A 522 16.66 18.06 -6.30
CA LEU A 522 15.91 17.48 -7.41
C LEU A 522 16.23 16.01 -7.68
N GLY A 523 17.26 15.46 -7.06
CA GLY A 523 17.64 14.06 -7.21
C GLY A 523 18.17 13.69 -8.58
N ILE A 524 18.83 14.62 -9.28
CA ILE A 524 19.42 14.34 -10.61
C ILE A 524 20.65 13.44 -10.42
N PRO A 525 20.69 12.22 -11.04
CA PRO A 525 21.70 11.21 -10.73
C PRO A 525 23.14 11.63 -11.05
N HIS A 526 23.35 12.39 -12.10
CA HIS A 526 24.68 12.75 -12.58
C HIS A 526 24.83 14.26 -12.72
N ARG A 527 26.01 14.78 -12.35
CA ARG A 527 26.35 16.19 -12.48
C ARG A 527 27.72 16.37 -13.10
N PHE A 528 27.78 17.21 -14.14
CA PHE A 528 29.02 17.77 -14.65
C PHE A 528 29.18 19.23 -14.22
N VAL A 529 30.40 19.61 -13.84
CA VAL A 529 30.74 21.00 -13.51
C VAL A 529 31.84 21.50 -14.43
N ILE A 530 31.62 22.64 -15.07
CA ILE A 530 32.58 23.32 -15.94
C ILE A 530 32.92 24.66 -15.31
N SER A 531 34.20 24.87 -14.97
CA SER A 531 34.75 26.15 -14.50
C SER A 531 35.80 26.67 -15.46
N ASP A 532 36.25 27.91 -15.28
CA ASP A 532 37.36 28.46 -16.08
C ASP A 532 38.62 27.59 -15.98
N THR A 533 38.95 27.09 -14.76
CA THR A 533 40.09 26.17 -14.54
C THR A 533 39.91 24.85 -15.28
N HIS A 534 38.70 24.29 -15.25
CA HIS A 534 38.41 23.05 -16.00
C HIS A 534 38.55 23.29 -17.53
N ALA A 535 38.03 24.42 -18.01
CA ALA A 535 38.12 24.81 -19.42
C ALA A 535 39.58 24.99 -19.88
N ASP A 536 40.46 25.53 -19.01
CA ASP A 536 41.88 25.70 -19.28
C ASP A 536 42.63 24.39 -19.43
N ASN A 537 42.21 23.37 -18.71
CA ASN A 537 42.87 22.06 -18.65
C ASN A 537 42.19 21.03 -19.59
N GLY A 538 41.11 21.40 -20.30
CA GLY A 538 40.32 20.45 -21.09
C GLY A 538 39.63 19.37 -20.29
N LYS A 539 39.29 19.66 -19.01
CA LYS A 539 38.70 18.74 -18.05
C LYS A 539 37.28 19.13 -17.68
N ILE A 540 36.54 18.21 -17.04
CA ILE A 540 35.23 18.44 -16.42
C ILE A 540 35.23 17.73 -15.06
N GLU A 541 34.65 18.33 -14.02
CA GLU A 541 34.34 17.63 -12.79
C GLU A 541 33.06 16.82 -12.95
N TYR A 542 33.09 15.55 -12.61
CA TYR A 542 31.92 14.67 -12.53
C TYR A 542 31.61 14.34 -11.06
N LYS A 543 30.32 14.24 -10.74
CA LYS A 543 29.83 13.72 -9.46
C LYS A 543 28.54 12.94 -9.65
N SER A 544 28.48 11.72 -9.08
CA SER A 544 27.23 10.99 -8.90
C SER A 544 26.45 11.51 -7.69
N ARG A 545 25.12 11.54 -7.76
CA ARG A 545 24.25 11.96 -6.65
C ARG A 545 24.33 10.99 -5.46
N ALA A 546 24.47 9.71 -5.72
CA ALA A 546 24.55 8.66 -4.70
C ALA A 546 25.92 8.54 -4.03
N GLN A 547 26.98 9.19 -4.56
CA GLN A 547 28.34 9.09 -4.07
C GLN A 547 28.87 10.44 -3.57
N SER A 548 29.83 10.41 -2.64
CA SER A 548 30.51 11.62 -2.15
C SER A 548 31.70 12.03 -3.01
N GLU A 549 32.27 11.08 -3.71
CA GLU A 549 33.50 11.27 -4.50
C GLU A 549 33.25 12.07 -5.77
N LYS A 550 34.30 12.73 -6.25
CA LYS A 550 34.32 13.52 -7.47
C LYS A 550 35.46 13.03 -8.34
N ASP A 551 35.17 12.93 -9.63
CA ASP A 551 36.16 12.56 -10.64
C ASP A 551 36.43 13.75 -11.57
N GLU A 552 37.67 13.84 -12.08
CA GLU A 552 37.99 14.72 -13.21
C GLU A 552 38.14 13.87 -14.47
N ILE A 553 37.35 14.18 -15.51
CA ILE A 553 37.37 13.49 -16.78
C ILE A 553 37.76 14.43 -17.92
N ASP A 554 38.29 13.89 -19.00
CA ASP A 554 38.57 14.68 -20.20
C ASP A 554 37.26 15.15 -20.84
N PHE A 555 37.23 16.41 -21.29
CA PHE A 555 36.04 17.00 -21.93
C PHE A 555 35.58 16.18 -23.14
N ASN A 556 36.54 15.68 -23.95
CA ASN A 556 36.23 14.90 -25.15
C ASN A 556 35.62 13.53 -24.85
N ASP A 557 35.84 12.98 -23.64
CA ASP A 557 35.36 11.67 -23.23
C ASP A 557 34.03 11.77 -22.43
N ALA A 558 33.58 12.98 -22.10
CA ALA A 558 32.46 13.22 -21.21
C ALA A 558 31.14 12.54 -21.65
N VAL A 559 30.84 12.58 -22.97
CA VAL A 559 29.60 11.97 -23.49
C VAL A 559 29.68 10.45 -23.47
N SER A 560 30.81 9.85 -23.84
CA SER A 560 30.99 8.40 -23.76
C SER A 560 30.97 7.91 -22.30
N PHE A 561 31.60 8.65 -21.39
CA PHE A 561 31.59 8.36 -19.97
C PHE A 561 30.18 8.35 -19.39
N ILE A 562 29.35 9.36 -19.68
CA ILE A 562 27.99 9.40 -19.13
C ILE A 562 27.08 8.33 -19.76
N ILE A 563 27.26 7.99 -21.02
CA ILE A 563 26.54 6.88 -21.68
C ILE A 563 26.83 5.55 -20.95
N GLU A 564 28.09 5.30 -20.59
CA GLU A 564 28.46 4.11 -19.81
C GLU A 564 27.81 4.10 -18.42
N LYS A 565 27.67 5.27 -17.77
CA LYS A 565 27.01 5.37 -16.47
C LYS A 565 25.49 5.21 -16.52
N LEU A 566 24.89 5.47 -17.68
CA LEU A 566 23.43 5.35 -17.90
C LEU A 566 23.01 3.95 -18.40
N SER A 567 23.99 3.13 -18.84
CA SER A 567 23.79 1.74 -19.28
C SER A 567 23.72 0.78 -18.09
#